data_84f3cc0f342d9ae67b14551267154ded
#
_entry.id   84f3cc0f342d9ae67b14551267154ded
#
_cell.length_a   1.000
_cell.length_b   1.000
_cell.length_c   1.000
_cell.angle_alpha   90.00
_cell.angle_beta   90.00
_cell.angle_gamma   90.00
#
_symmetry.space_group_name_H-M   'P 1'
#
loop_
_entity.id
_entity.type
_entity.pdbx_description
1 polymer ?
#
loop_
_entity_poly.entity_id
_entity_poly.type
_entity_poly.pdbx_seq_one_letter_code
_entity_poly.pdbx_strand_id
1 'polypeptide(L)'
;SYVNSRRPQSVTFVASLREDLRRRDFTINAMAWNHTGGLMDYFGGREDLESGIIRCVGNPDERLSEDALRILRALRFASEKDFRIEPDTYMAMRRNLSLLRNISAERIAYELSRTLMGKGVFSALMNYPEPLFEIIPELRAAFGFKQNNPHHIYDVYEHTLRSIANADADLEIRLALLFHDAGKPLCYSEKEGIGH
;
A
#
# COMPACT_ATOMS: atom_id res chain seq x y z
N SER A 1 -4.10 -10.45 22.28
CA SER A 1 -3.73 -11.53 21.34
C SER A 1 -4.80 -11.66 20.27
N TYR A 2 -4.37 -11.95 19.06
CA TYR A 2 -5.26 -12.15 17.90
C TYR A 2 -5.23 -13.63 17.50
N VAL A 3 -6.41 -14.19 17.15
CA VAL A 3 -6.51 -15.48 16.46
C VAL A 3 -7.20 -15.25 15.14
N ASN A 4 -6.61 -15.73 14.05
CA ASN A 4 -7.09 -15.61 12.67
C ASN A 4 -7.23 -14.16 12.18
N SER A 5 -6.40 -13.22 12.66
CA SER A 5 -6.31 -11.83 12.17
C SER A 5 -7.64 -11.06 12.10
N ARG A 6 -8.70 -11.48 12.83
CA ARG A 6 -10.05 -10.95 12.65
C ARG A 6 -10.69 -10.27 13.86
N ARG A 7 -10.38 -10.72 15.09
CA ARG A 7 -10.93 -10.10 16.32
C ARG A 7 -9.95 -10.29 17.47
N PRO A 8 -9.81 -9.30 18.37
CA PRO A 8 -9.09 -9.49 19.62
C PRO A 8 -9.81 -10.51 20.50
N GLN A 9 -9.08 -11.50 21.03
CA GLN A 9 -9.64 -12.48 21.99
C GLN A 9 -10.00 -11.87 23.33
N SER A 10 -9.34 -10.77 23.69
CA SER A 10 -9.62 -10.01 24.91
C SER A 10 -9.33 -8.53 24.69
N VAL A 11 -10.17 -7.68 25.21
CA VAL A 11 -9.91 -6.24 25.31
C VAL A 11 -9.39 -5.97 26.72
N THR A 12 -8.08 -5.72 26.82
CA THR A 12 -7.47 -5.24 28.06
C THR A 12 -7.39 -3.72 27.98
N PHE A 13 -8.02 -3.02 28.90
CA PHE A 13 -7.85 -1.58 29.01
C PHE A 13 -6.44 -1.29 29.50
N VAL A 14 -5.65 -0.62 28.66
CA VAL A 14 -4.26 -0.27 29.00
C VAL A 14 -4.32 1.01 29.83
N ALA A 15 -3.72 0.96 31.03
CA ALA A 15 -3.70 2.12 31.94
C ALA A 15 -2.74 3.25 31.44
N SER A 16 -1.91 2.98 30.42
CA SER A 16 -0.89 3.89 29.89
C SER A 16 -1.21 4.30 28.44
N LEU A 17 -1.30 5.60 28.20
CA LEU A 17 -1.42 6.17 26.86
C LEU A 17 -0.29 5.70 25.94
N ARG A 18 0.94 5.62 26.45
CA ARG A 18 2.10 5.17 25.68
C ARG A 18 1.89 3.75 25.14
N GLU A 19 1.34 2.84 25.95
CA GLU A 19 1.05 1.47 25.52
C GLU A 19 -0.08 1.41 24.47
N ASP A 20 -1.08 2.28 24.57
CA ASP A 20 -2.11 2.39 23.53
C ASP A 20 -1.50 2.87 22.21
N LEU A 21 -0.67 3.89 22.24
CA LEU A 21 -0.01 4.43 21.05
C LEU A 21 1.01 3.43 20.47
N ARG A 22 1.69 2.64 21.32
CA ARG A 22 2.66 1.63 20.91
C ARG A 22 2.05 0.54 20.02
N ARG A 23 0.80 0.16 20.22
CA ARG A 23 0.12 -0.90 19.43
C ARG A 23 -0.48 -0.42 18.10
N ARG A 24 -0.38 0.89 17.79
CA ARG A 24 -0.84 1.44 16.53
C ARG A 24 0.06 1.03 15.36
N ASP A 25 -0.42 1.24 14.15
CA ASP A 25 0.27 0.85 12.92
C ASP A 25 1.52 1.70 12.65
N PHE A 26 1.33 3.01 12.45
CA PHE A 26 2.38 3.92 12.01
C PHE A 26 2.57 5.07 12.99
N THR A 27 3.80 5.61 13.05
CA THR A 27 4.20 6.71 13.92
C THR A 27 3.30 7.92 13.75
N ILE A 28 2.95 8.28 12.52
CA ILE A 28 2.06 9.40 12.18
C ILE A 28 0.63 9.23 12.74
N ASN A 29 0.23 8.03 13.09
CA ASN A 29 -1.05 7.69 13.72
C ASN A 29 -0.90 7.39 15.22
N ALA A 30 0.33 7.45 15.77
CA ALA A 30 0.66 7.10 17.14
C ALA A 30 0.95 8.34 18.01
N MET A 31 0.23 9.40 17.75
CA MET A 31 0.24 10.63 18.52
C MET A 31 -1.10 10.85 19.19
N ALA A 32 -1.12 11.57 20.30
CA ALA A 32 -2.32 12.02 21.00
C ALA A 32 -2.19 13.49 21.41
N TRP A 33 -3.31 14.15 21.52
CA TRP A 33 -3.38 15.53 21.99
C TRP A 33 -4.43 15.71 23.05
N ASN A 34 -4.16 16.52 24.06
CA ASN A 34 -5.17 16.99 25.01
C ASN A 34 -4.91 18.43 25.43
N HIS A 35 -5.91 19.09 26.03
CA HIS A 35 -5.84 20.50 26.41
C HIS A 35 -4.80 20.83 27.50
N THR A 36 -4.49 19.88 28.38
CA THR A 36 -3.58 20.09 29.52
C THR A 36 -2.13 19.75 29.21
N GLY A 37 -1.90 18.66 28.44
CA GLY A 37 -0.56 18.15 28.15
C GLY A 37 -0.05 18.48 26.73
N GLY A 38 -0.92 19.08 25.90
CA GLY A 38 -0.56 19.35 24.50
C GLY A 38 -0.42 18.08 23.67
N LEU A 39 0.49 18.10 22.71
CA LEU A 39 0.80 16.97 21.85
C LEU A 39 1.73 15.99 22.56
N MET A 40 1.31 14.74 22.63
CA MET A 40 2.08 13.61 23.15
C MET A 40 2.51 12.73 21.98
N ASP A 41 3.81 12.76 21.68
CA ASP A 41 4.45 11.98 20.62
C ASP A 41 5.61 11.19 21.22
N TYR A 42 5.42 9.88 21.40
CA TYR A 42 6.42 8.97 21.98
C TYR A 42 7.25 8.24 20.92
N PHE A 43 6.87 8.36 19.64
CA PHE A 43 7.41 7.51 18.57
C PHE A 43 7.91 8.31 17.36
N GLY A 44 8.01 9.65 17.46
CA GLY A 44 8.52 10.52 16.40
C GLY A 44 7.52 10.72 15.24
N GLY A 45 6.22 10.58 15.54
CA GLY A 45 5.18 10.72 14.52
C GLY A 45 5.09 12.11 13.90
N ARG A 46 5.39 13.15 14.67
CA ARG A 46 5.43 14.52 14.17
C ARG A 46 6.54 14.72 13.12
N GLU A 47 7.75 14.26 13.43
CA GLU A 47 8.88 14.34 12.51
C GLU A 47 8.62 13.56 11.22
N ASP A 48 8.09 12.33 11.34
CA ASP A 48 7.72 11.52 10.18
C ASP A 48 6.59 12.18 9.36
N LEU A 49 5.62 12.83 10.01
CA LEU A 49 4.55 13.56 9.34
C LEU A 49 5.09 14.77 8.56
N GLU A 50 5.97 15.55 9.17
CA GLU A 50 6.62 16.72 8.55
C GLU A 50 7.55 16.30 7.40
N SER A 51 8.22 15.14 7.52
CA SER A 51 9.12 14.57 6.51
C SER A 51 8.42 13.76 5.41
N GLY A 52 7.12 13.53 5.53
CA GLY A 52 6.36 12.72 4.56
C GLY A 52 6.75 11.24 4.58
N ILE A 53 6.89 10.65 5.77
CA ILE A 53 7.35 9.27 5.95
C ILE A 53 6.25 8.41 6.60
N ILE A 54 6.05 7.22 6.07
CA ILE A 54 5.24 6.15 6.68
C ILE A 54 6.20 5.14 7.32
N ARG A 55 6.24 5.14 8.66
CA ARG A 55 7.10 4.28 9.48
C ARG A 55 6.24 3.48 10.46
N CYS A 56 6.49 2.18 10.60
CA CYS A 56 5.87 1.36 11.64
C CYS A 56 6.26 1.81 13.05
N VAL A 57 5.33 1.69 13.99
CA VAL A 57 5.64 1.88 15.42
C VAL A 57 6.44 0.68 15.94
N GLY A 58 7.64 0.91 16.46
CA GLY A 58 8.49 -0.14 17.00
C GLY A 58 9.08 -1.06 15.94
N ASN A 59 9.09 -2.38 16.18
CA ASN A 59 9.63 -3.36 15.24
C ASN A 59 8.64 -3.58 14.08
N PRO A 60 9.02 -3.30 12.80
CA PRO A 60 8.11 -3.44 11.68
C PRO A 60 7.62 -4.87 11.44
N ASP A 61 8.47 -5.89 11.60
CA ASP A 61 8.07 -7.29 11.38
C ASP A 61 7.03 -7.75 12.41
N GLU A 62 7.22 -7.40 13.69
CA GLU A 62 6.22 -7.67 14.74
C GLU A 62 4.90 -6.95 14.41
N ARG A 63 4.99 -5.67 14.03
CA ARG A 63 3.83 -4.84 13.77
C ARG A 63 3.00 -5.32 12.59
N LEU A 64 3.65 -5.77 11.51
CA LEU A 64 2.96 -6.26 10.32
C LEU A 64 2.46 -7.69 10.49
N SER A 65 3.14 -8.54 11.27
CA SER A 65 2.65 -9.89 11.56
C SER A 65 1.44 -9.93 12.50
N GLU A 66 1.27 -8.93 13.38
CA GLU A 66 0.07 -8.81 14.25
C GLU A 66 -1.22 -8.56 13.43
N ASP A 67 -1.16 -7.75 12.39
CA ASP A 67 -2.25 -7.51 11.43
C ASP A 67 -1.66 -7.19 10.05
N ALA A 68 -1.67 -8.19 9.19
CA ALA A 68 -1.10 -8.08 7.85
C ALA A 68 -1.78 -7.02 6.98
N LEU A 69 -3.02 -6.61 7.29
CA LEU A 69 -3.67 -5.50 6.57
C LEU A 69 -2.85 -4.21 6.66
N ARG A 70 -2.02 -4.05 7.68
CA ARG A 70 -1.13 -2.89 7.81
C ARG A 70 -0.19 -2.72 6.62
N ILE A 71 0.12 -3.80 5.88
CA ILE A 71 0.88 -3.75 4.62
C ILE A 71 0.12 -2.90 3.57
N LEU A 72 -1.16 -3.21 3.35
CA LEU A 72 -2.00 -2.44 2.42
C LEU A 72 -2.32 -1.04 2.94
N ARG A 73 -2.44 -0.88 4.26
CA ARG A 73 -2.61 0.44 4.89
C ARG A 73 -1.39 1.34 4.68
N ALA A 74 -0.15 0.79 4.72
CA ALA A 74 1.06 1.56 4.41
C ALA A 74 1.02 2.08 2.97
N LEU A 75 0.67 1.19 2.02
CA LEU A 75 0.52 1.54 0.61
C LEU A 75 -0.56 2.62 0.40
N ARG A 76 -1.72 2.46 1.07
CA ARG A 76 -2.78 3.46 1.03
C ARG A 76 -2.32 4.82 1.57
N PHE A 77 -1.70 4.87 2.74
CA PHE A 77 -1.23 6.14 3.31
C PHE A 77 -0.15 6.79 2.44
N ALA A 78 0.76 5.98 1.84
CA ALA A 78 1.72 6.47 0.87
C ALA A 78 1.01 7.13 -0.32
N SER A 79 -0.05 6.50 -0.86
CA SER A 79 -0.85 7.05 -1.96
C SER A 79 -1.68 8.27 -1.55
N GLU A 80 -2.48 8.19 -0.48
CA GLU A 80 -3.38 9.27 -0.06
C GLU A 80 -2.64 10.56 0.30
N LYS A 81 -1.48 10.43 0.95
CA LYS A 81 -0.70 11.57 1.43
C LYS A 81 0.44 12.00 0.50
N ASP A 82 0.77 11.14 -0.47
CA ASP A 82 1.96 11.25 -1.31
C ASP A 82 3.25 11.22 -0.45
N PHE A 83 3.31 10.24 0.46
CA PHE A 83 4.41 10.02 1.38
C PHE A 83 5.25 8.82 0.96
N ARG A 84 6.49 8.76 1.41
CA ARG A 84 7.38 7.61 1.20
C ARG A 84 7.25 6.61 2.35
N ILE A 85 7.36 5.33 2.04
CA ILE A 85 7.47 4.29 3.07
C ILE A 85 8.94 4.20 3.50
N GLU A 86 9.17 4.20 4.80
CA GLU A 86 10.50 4.07 5.38
C GLU A 86 11.13 2.71 4.98
N PRO A 87 12.46 2.65 4.69
CA PRO A 87 13.10 1.47 4.12
C PRO A 87 12.93 0.18 4.94
N ASP A 88 13.12 0.23 6.27
CA ASP A 88 12.98 -0.97 7.12
C ASP A 88 11.53 -1.44 7.20
N THR A 89 10.58 -0.50 7.21
CA THR A 89 9.14 -0.77 7.11
C THR A 89 8.82 -1.47 5.78
N TYR A 90 9.35 -0.97 4.66
CA TYR A 90 9.13 -1.59 3.36
C TYR A 90 9.77 -2.99 3.25
N MET A 91 10.98 -3.16 3.76
CA MET A 91 11.62 -4.48 3.79
C MET A 91 10.81 -5.49 4.63
N ALA A 92 10.26 -5.05 5.76
CA ALA A 92 9.35 -5.87 6.56
C ALA A 92 8.04 -6.19 5.81
N MET A 93 7.46 -5.22 5.08
CA MET A 93 6.30 -5.49 4.23
C MET A 93 6.59 -6.64 3.25
N ARG A 94 7.73 -6.60 2.56
CA ARG A 94 8.13 -7.64 1.60
C ARG A 94 8.28 -9.02 2.24
N ARG A 95 8.85 -9.09 3.44
CA ARG A 95 8.99 -10.37 4.19
C ARG A 95 7.65 -10.95 4.63
N ASN A 96 6.65 -10.10 4.86
CA ASN A 96 5.36 -10.49 5.42
C ASN A 96 4.22 -10.55 4.37
N LEU A 97 4.51 -10.37 3.05
CA LEU A 97 3.49 -10.32 1.98
C LEU A 97 2.54 -11.51 2.00
N SER A 98 3.07 -12.72 2.18
CA SER A 98 2.26 -13.96 2.17
C SER A 98 1.14 -13.98 3.22
N LEU A 99 1.26 -13.17 4.28
CA LEU A 99 0.22 -13.05 5.31
C LEU A 99 -1.05 -12.36 4.79
N LEU A 100 -0.98 -11.62 3.68
CA LEU A 100 -2.14 -11.00 3.03
C LEU A 100 -3.19 -12.02 2.61
N ARG A 101 -2.80 -13.26 2.33
CA ARG A 101 -3.71 -14.37 1.98
C ARG A 101 -4.70 -14.72 3.10
N ASN A 102 -4.41 -14.32 4.34
CA ASN A 102 -5.28 -14.53 5.49
C ASN A 102 -6.30 -13.39 5.71
N ILE A 103 -6.22 -12.32 4.90
CA ILE A 103 -7.09 -11.16 5.01
C ILE A 103 -8.33 -11.36 4.13
N SER A 104 -9.50 -10.96 4.63
CA SER A 104 -10.73 -11.07 3.84
C SER A 104 -10.72 -10.14 2.62
N ALA A 105 -11.35 -10.59 1.53
CA ALA A 105 -11.40 -9.85 0.27
C ALA A 105 -11.99 -8.44 0.44
N GLU A 106 -12.98 -8.27 1.31
CA GLU A 106 -13.63 -6.98 1.56
C GLU A 106 -12.66 -5.97 2.18
N ARG A 107 -11.79 -6.43 3.13
CA ARG A 107 -10.78 -5.57 3.73
C ARG A 107 -9.70 -5.18 2.71
N ILE A 108 -9.28 -6.12 1.88
CA ILE A 108 -8.33 -5.89 0.77
C ILE A 108 -8.93 -4.88 -0.21
N ALA A 109 -10.16 -5.11 -0.67
CA ALA A 109 -10.85 -4.25 -1.62
C ALA A 109 -11.00 -2.81 -1.09
N TYR A 110 -11.31 -2.65 0.21
CA TYR A 110 -11.40 -1.33 0.84
C TYR A 110 -10.06 -0.59 0.79
N GLU A 111 -8.95 -1.22 1.19
CA GLU A 111 -7.62 -0.58 1.18
C GLU A 111 -7.15 -0.28 -0.25
N LEU A 112 -7.39 -1.20 -1.20
CA LEU A 112 -7.07 -1.02 -2.61
C LEU A 112 -7.84 0.16 -3.22
N SER A 113 -9.15 0.22 -3.00
CA SER A 113 -10.00 1.32 -3.49
C SER A 113 -9.48 2.68 -3.01
N ARG A 114 -9.13 2.76 -1.71
CA ARG A 114 -8.55 3.97 -1.11
C ARG A 114 -7.17 4.31 -1.69
N THR A 115 -6.36 3.29 -1.98
CA THR A 115 -5.04 3.45 -2.63
C THR A 115 -5.19 4.03 -4.02
N LEU A 116 -6.12 3.50 -4.82
CA LEU A 116 -6.38 3.98 -6.17
C LEU A 116 -6.86 5.44 -6.20
N MET A 117 -7.57 5.88 -5.16
CA MET A 117 -8.11 7.25 -5.06
C MET A 117 -7.08 8.27 -4.55
N GLY A 118 -5.90 7.83 -4.12
CA GLY A 118 -4.86 8.73 -3.60
C GLY A 118 -4.22 9.60 -4.69
N LYS A 119 -3.80 10.81 -4.30
CA LYS A 119 -3.09 11.75 -5.19
C LYS A 119 -1.69 11.27 -5.60
N GLY A 120 -1.05 10.47 -4.74
CA GLY A 120 0.27 9.86 -4.96
C GLY A 120 0.18 8.41 -5.47
N VAL A 121 -0.93 8.01 -6.11
CA VAL A 121 -1.16 6.64 -6.57
C VAL A 121 -0.05 6.12 -7.47
N PHE A 122 0.45 6.95 -8.39
CA PHE A 122 1.56 6.58 -9.28
C PHE A 122 2.82 6.26 -8.48
N SER A 123 3.26 7.21 -7.63
CA SER A 123 4.48 7.06 -6.83
C SER A 123 4.40 5.86 -5.88
N ALA A 124 3.26 5.68 -5.22
CA ALA A 124 3.06 4.60 -4.26
C ALA A 124 3.12 3.22 -4.94
N LEU A 125 2.37 3.02 -6.03
CA LEU A 125 2.32 1.72 -6.72
C LEU A 125 3.58 1.44 -7.55
N MET A 126 4.27 2.48 -8.06
CA MET A 126 5.51 2.32 -8.82
C MET A 126 6.69 1.97 -7.90
N ASN A 127 6.80 2.62 -6.74
CA ASN A 127 7.91 2.40 -5.81
C ASN A 127 7.71 1.17 -4.90
N TYR A 128 6.47 0.74 -4.68
CA TYR A 128 6.10 -0.34 -3.77
C TYR A 128 5.11 -1.32 -4.42
N PRO A 129 5.49 -1.99 -5.54
CA PRO A 129 4.54 -2.77 -6.34
C PRO A 129 4.16 -4.13 -5.72
N GLU A 130 5.02 -4.71 -4.89
CA GLU A 130 4.87 -6.09 -4.44
C GLU A 130 3.57 -6.37 -3.67
N PRO A 131 3.05 -5.48 -2.80
CA PRO A 131 1.76 -5.71 -2.15
C PRO A 131 0.60 -5.81 -3.16
N LEU A 132 0.64 -5.01 -4.24
CA LEU A 132 -0.35 -5.09 -5.32
C LEU A 132 -0.22 -6.43 -6.06
N PHE A 133 0.98 -6.89 -6.35
CA PHE A 133 1.23 -8.17 -7.03
C PHE A 133 0.89 -9.40 -6.16
N GLU A 134 0.86 -9.27 -4.84
CA GLU A 134 0.42 -10.36 -3.96
C GLU A 134 -1.11 -10.50 -3.96
N ILE A 135 -1.84 -9.39 -4.07
CA ILE A 135 -3.32 -9.39 -4.08
C ILE A 135 -3.90 -9.53 -5.50
N ILE A 136 -3.16 -9.13 -6.54
CA ILE A 136 -3.54 -9.24 -7.96
C ILE A 136 -2.31 -9.75 -8.73
N PRO A 137 -2.05 -11.07 -8.70
CA PRO A 137 -0.84 -11.65 -9.31
C PRO A 137 -0.71 -11.42 -10.81
N GLU A 138 -1.83 -11.23 -11.51
CA GLU A 138 -1.90 -11.00 -12.96
C GLU A 138 -1.14 -9.73 -13.36
N LEU A 139 -1.12 -8.71 -12.51
CA LEU A 139 -0.44 -7.45 -12.79
C LEU A 139 1.10 -7.58 -12.74
N ARG A 140 1.62 -8.64 -12.11
CA ARG A 140 3.07 -8.88 -12.07
C ARG A 140 3.67 -9.07 -13.45
N ALA A 141 2.95 -9.74 -14.36
CA ALA A 141 3.41 -9.97 -15.73
C ALA A 141 3.51 -8.68 -16.56
N ALA A 142 2.76 -7.66 -16.20
CA ALA A 142 2.79 -6.34 -16.85
C ALA A 142 4.03 -5.51 -16.48
N PHE A 143 4.64 -5.78 -15.31
CA PHE A 143 5.79 -5.05 -14.82
C PHE A 143 7.05 -5.38 -15.64
N GLY A 144 7.65 -4.36 -16.24
CA GLY A 144 8.79 -4.52 -17.15
C GLY A 144 8.45 -5.08 -18.53
N PHE A 145 7.15 -5.38 -18.80
CA PHE A 145 6.74 -5.90 -20.10
C PHE A 145 6.67 -4.79 -21.13
N LYS A 146 7.65 -4.76 -22.03
CA LYS A 146 7.74 -3.79 -23.13
C LYS A 146 7.00 -4.31 -24.36
N GLN A 147 6.13 -3.48 -24.91
CA GLN A 147 5.52 -3.71 -26.20
C GLN A 147 6.48 -3.19 -27.28
N ASN A 148 6.94 -4.05 -28.21
CA ASN A 148 7.81 -3.67 -29.33
C ASN A 148 7.02 -2.84 -30.36
N ASN A 149 6.58 -1.64 -29.93
CA ASN A 149 5.74 -0.75 -30.72
C ASN A 149 6.23 0.70 -30.50
N PRO A 150 6.52 1.47 -31.56
CA PRO A 150 7.04 2.83 -31.44
C PRO A 150 6.07 3.81 -30.72
N HIS A 151 4.80 3.43 -30.58
CA HIS A 151 3.80 4.24 -29.85
C HIS A 151 3.76 3.97 -28.34
N HIS A 152 4.49 2.94 -27.84
CA HIS A 152 4.53 2.57 -26.42
C HIS A 152 5.92 2.81 -25.82
N ILE A 153 6.11 3.97 -25.17
CA ILE A 153 7.38 4.36 -24.55
C ILE A 153 7.55 3.78 -23.14
N TYR A 154 6.45 3.37 -22.50
CA TYR A 154 6.41 2.77 -21.15
C TYR A 154 6.16 1.27 -21.25
N ASP A 155 6.55 0.52 -20.22
CA ASP A 155 6.05 -0.83 -20.03
C ASP A 155 4.54 -0.81 -19.69
N VAL A 156 3.88 -1.97 -19.76
CA VAL A 156 2.42 -2.06 -19.56
C VAL A 156 2.03 -1.64 -18.15
N TYR A 157 2.83 -1.96 -17.13
CA TYR A 157 2.53 -1.58 -15.74
C TYR A 157 2.64 -0.05 -15.54
N GLU A 158 3.75 0.55 -15.99
CA GLU A 158 3.94 2.00 -15.90
C GLU A 158 2.86 2.75 -16.69
N HIS A 159 2.51 2.27 -17.90
CA HIS A 159 1.40 2.82 -18.69
C HIS A 159 0.09 2.79 -17.91
N THR A 160 -0.23 1.66 -17.29
CA THR A 160 -1.43 1.50 -16.45
C THR A 160 -1.44 2.50 -15.29
N LEU A 161 -0.35 2.63 -14.55
CA LEU A 161 -0.29 3.56 -13.42
C LEU A 161 -0.38 5.03 -13.84
N ARG A 162 0.21 5.40 -14.97
CA ARG A 162 0.10 6.76 -15.54
C ARG A 162 -1.34 7.04 -15.97
N SER A 163 -2.01 6.08 -16.58
CA SER A 163 -3.42 6.20 -16.95
C SER A 163 -4.30 6.45 -15.72
N ILE A 164 -4.10 5.68 -14.64
CA ILE A 164 -4.82 5.87 -13.37
C ILE A 164 -4.54 7.26 -12.76
N ALA A 165 -3.29 7.69 -12.74
CA ALA A 165 -2.90 8.96 -12.12
C ALA A 165 -3.44 10.19 -12.87
N ASN A 166 -3.60 10.09 -14.20
CA ASN A 166 -4.12 11.16 -15.05
C ASN A 166 -5.65 11.14 -15.20
N ALA A 167 -6.31 10.07 -14.79
CA ALA A 167 -7.77 9.98 -14.81
C ALA A 167 -8.40 10.75 -13.64
N ASP A 168 -9.64 11.18 -13.83
CA ASP A 168 -10.44 11.72 -12.74
C ASP A 168 -10.45 10.80 -11.52
N ALA A 169 -10.65 11.39 -10.34
CA ALA A 169 -10.71 10.64 -9.10
C ALA A 169 -12.08 9.92 -8.95
N ASP A 170 -12.36 9.02 -9.89
CA ASP A 170 -13.50 8.13 -9.93
C ASP A 170 -13.04 6.69 -9.79
N LEU A 171 -13.60 5.96 -8.82
CA LEU A 171 -13.16 4.61 -8.49
C LEU A 171 -13.44 3.60 -9.63
N GLU A 172 -14.57 3.72 -10.30
CA GLU A 172 -14.95 2.79 -11.38
C GLU A 172 -14.01 2.97 -12.57
N ILE A 173 -13.70 4.23 -12.92
CA ILE A 173 -12.74 4.55 -13.99
C ILE A 173 -11.36 4.03 -13.63
N ARG A 174 -10.88 4.29 -12.41
CA ARG A 174 -9.54 3.85 -11.97
C ARG A 174 -9.40 2.35 -11.85
N LEU A 175 -10.46 1.64 -11.45
CA LEU A 175 -10.51 0.18 -11.49
C LEU A 175 -10.50 -0.36 -12.91
N ALA A 176 -11.29 0.21 -13.81
CA ALA A 176 -11.28 -0.16 -15.23
C ALA A 176 -9.88 0.01 -15.83
N LEU A 177 -9.21 1.14 -15.53
CA LEU A 177 -7.84 1.40 -15.97
C LEU A 177 -6.82 0.43 -15.35
N LEU A 178 -7.01 0.00 -14.11
CA LEU A 178 -6.11 -0.99 -13.47
C LEU A 178 -6.08 -2.32 -14.23
N PHE A 179 -7.21 -2.72 -14.81
CA PHE A 179 -7.35 -4.04 -15.46
C PHE A 179 -7.34 -3.99 -17.00
N HIS A 180 -7.43 -2.80 -17.64
CA HIS A 180 -7.64 -2.71 -19.10
C HIS A 180 -6.56 -3.43 -19.93
N ASP A 181 -5.35 -3.45 -19.44
CA ASP A 181 -4.18 -4.03 -20.13
C ASP A 181 -3.57 -5.23 -19.41
N ALA A 182 -4.18 -5.73 -18.33
CA ALA A 182 -3.64 -6.83 -17.53
C ALA A 182 -3.42 -8.13 -18.33
N GLY A 183 -4.22 -8.36 -19.37
CA GLY A 183 -4.10 -9.52 -20.25
C GLY A 183 -3.04 -9.41 -21.35
N LYS A 184 -2.51 -8.23 -21.63
CA LYS A 184 -1.57 -8.02 -22.75
C LYS A 184 -0.34 -8.95 -22.72
N PRO A 185 0.34 -9.17 -21.58
CA PRO A 185 1.50 -10.06 -21.55
C PRO A 185 1.18 -11.52 -21.92
N LEU A 186 -0.07 -11.96 -21.74
CA LEU A 186 -0.54 -13.31 -22.03
C LEU A 186 -0.98 -13.50 -23.48
N CYS A 187 -1.41 -12.41 -24.14
CA CYS A 187 -1.96 -12.42 -25.50
C CYS A 187 -0.99 -11.81 -26.53
N TYR A 188 0.22 -11.42 -26.09
CA TYR A 188 1.17 -10.74 -26.95
C TYR A 188 1.64 -11.64 -28.10
N SER A 189 1.61 -11.09 -29.31
CA SER A 189 2.21 -11.69 -30.48
C SER A 189 3.04 -10.66 -31.25
N GLU A 190 4.09 -11.10 -31.94
CA GLU A 190 4.97 -10.23 -32.71
C GLU A 190 4.84 -10.59 -34.19
N LYS A 191 4.56 -9.61 -35.02
CA LYS A 191 4.55 -9.72 -36.49
C LYS A 191 5.49 -8.67 -37.05
N GLU A 192 6.44 -9.11 -37.91
CA GLU A 192 7.40 -8.22 -38.60
C GLU A 192 8.17 -7.28 -37.65
N GLY A 193 8.46 -7.74 -36.44
CA GLY A 193 9.17 -6.94 -35.42
C GLY A 193 8.28 -5.90 -34.71
N ILE A 194 6.97 -5.90 -34.95
CA ILE A 194 6.00 -5.03 -34.28
C ILE A 194 5.10 -5.86 -33.39
N GLY A 195 4.99 -5.46 -32.12
CA GLY A 195 4.13 -6.11 -31.13
C GLY A 195 2.64 -5.76 -31.32
N HIS A 196 1.80 -6.77 -31.20
CA HIS A 196 0.34 -6.72 -31.29
C HIS A 196 -0.30 -7.34 -30.06
#